data_53591596a2a4ec7653f72a6ade7362c6
#
_entry.id   53591596a2a4ec7653f72a6ade7362c6
#
_cell.length_a   1.000
_cell.length_b   1.000
_cell.length_c   1.000
_cell.angle_alpha   90.00
_cell.angle_beta   90.00
_cell.angle_gamma   90.00
#
_symmetry.space_group_name_H-M   'P 1'
#
loop_
_entity.id
_entity.type
_entity.pdbx_description
1 polymer ?
#
loop_
_entity_poly.entity_id
_entity_poly.type
_entity_poly.pdbx_seq_one_letter_code
_entity_poly.pdbx_strand_id
1 'polypeptide(L)'
;MFWADQIAKDIIDSGKYKPYWADDMKTPSGFSHVGSLMGPVIHSMVYRALIDAGQKATYTFVINDFDPADDLLPEIRGTHEGELGKPLKLAKSPDPKFESMADLFGTDFVNSIKSLGIEAEIISSWKLYHEGKFDEVIKMALDNAEKIQDIYQKVSGSRKKDSGWLPFQVICEQCGKLGTTKVFAWDGEKVSYKCEENLVKWAKGCGFEGKISPFGGTGKLPWKVDWAAHWKVIGVTIEGAGKDHASKGGSYDIAMTICKEIFNYNQPYKLPYEFVLIGGKKMSSSKGLGLKAHDLVKILPPELGRFLFARSGIKSQTNFDPEGTNAIPVLFDDYQKAADAFFNKGDVDLARAFELSHIGEIKKLPEIRFSVLAQWVQMPNMELEIKKQGLEDWAQYARIWVEKFAPEQDKFSVQENLPKEAESLSEKQKELLGKIAKELDKTWTGDEFQTKIYDMGKELGLNGKETFAAIYLSLIGKDHGPKAAWLILSLDKEFIKKRFNEV
;
A
#
# COMPACT_ATOMS: atom_id res chain seq x y z
N MET A 1 -15.85 19.78 1.22
CA MET A 1 -16.44 18.44 0.88
C MET A 1 -15.27 17.52 0.57
N PHE A 2 -15.25 16.37 1.20
CA PHE A 2 -14.17 15.40 1.03
C PHE A 2 -14.06 14.97 -0.43
N TRP A 3 -12.84 14.69 -0.88
CA TRP A 3 -12.56 14.47 -2.31
C TRP A 3 -13.35 13.30 -2.92
N ALA A 4 -13.57 12.21 -2.17
CA ALA A 4 -14.32 11.06 -2.67
C ALA A 4 -15.80 11.38 -2.87
N ASP A 5 -16.41 12.14 -1.94
CA ASP A 5 -17.80 12.60 -2.05
C ASP A 5 -17.97 13.60 -3.21
N GLN A 6 -16.97 14.48 -3.42
CA GLN A 6 -17.00 15.40 -4.56
C GLN A 6 -16.98 14.63 -5.89
N ILE A 7 -16.12 13.61 -6.01
CA ILE A 7 -16.06 12.76 -7.20
C ILE A 7 -17.37 11.99 -7.39
N ALA A 8 -17.90 11.38 -6.35
CA ALA A 8 -19.19 10.68 -6.40
C ALA A 8 -20.30 11.63 -6.86
N LYS A 9 -20.33 12.86 -6.32
CA LYS A 9 -21.29 13.91 -6.74
C LYS A 9 -21.12 14.27 -8.22
N ASP A 10 -19.90 14.53 -8.68
CA ASP A 10 -19.61 14.87 -10.08
C ASP A 10 -20.07 13.75 -11.04
N ILE A 11 -19.84 12.48 -10.66
CA ILE A 11 -20.26 11.31 -11.41
C ILE A 11 -21.80 11.25 -11.49
N ILE A 12 -22.49 11.41 -10.36
CA ILE A 12 -23.95 11.33 -10.26
C ILE A 12 -24.60 12.48 -11.06
N ASP A 13 -24.15 13.72 -10.84
CA ASP A 13 -24.70 14.91 -11.47
C ASP A 13 -24.53 14.91 -12.99
N SER A 14 -23.45 14.27 -13.49
CA SER A 14 -23.23 14.14 -14.93
C SER A 14 -24.30 13.31 -15.64
N GLY A 15 -24.92 12.36 -14.95
CA GLY A 15 -25.87 11.38 -15.50
C GLY A 15 -25.30 10.38 -16.53
N LYS A 16 -23.98 10.41 -16.80
CA LYS A 16 -23.33 9.72 -17.93
C LYS A 16 -22.79 8.33 -17.61
N TYR A 17 -22.49 8.02 -16.32
CA TYR A 17 -21.68 6.89 -15.92
C TYR A 17 -22.50 5.74 -15.30
N LYS A 18 -23.76 5.57 -15.72
CA LYS A 18 -24.61 4.47 -15.28
C LYS A 18 -24.44 3.24 -16.19
N PRO A 19 -24.50 2.00 -15.61
CA PRO A 19 -24.46 1.69 -14.18
C PRO A 19 -23.11 2.12 -13.56
N TYR A 20 -23.10 2.48 -12.26
CA TYR A 20 -21.86 2.91 -11.60
C TYR A 20 -21.00 1.68 -11.32
N TRP A 21 -19.99 1.47 -12.15
CA TRP A 21 -19.08 0.34 -12.07
C TRP A 21 -17.63 0.82 -11.99
N ALA A 22 -17.11 0.81 -10.77
CA ALA A 22 -15.71 1.12 -10.53
C ALA A 22 -14.84 -0.13 -10.80
N ASP A 23 -13.70 0.04 -11.44
CA ASP A 23 -12.72 -1.02 -11.67
C ASP A 23 -11.30 -0.52 -11.48
N ASP A 24 -10.41 -1.39 -11.09
CA ASP A 24 -8.97 -1.18 -11.05
C ASP A 24 -8.27 -2.47 -11.50
N MET A 25 -7.03 -2.38 -11.97
CA MET A 25 -6.33 -3.59 -12.42
C MET A 25 -4.84 -3.60 -12.04
N LYS A 26 -4.31 -4.81 -11.91
CA LYS A 26 -2.90 -5.03 -11.65
C LYS A 26 -2.37 -6.25 -12.37
N THR A 27 -1.23 -6.07 -13.07
CA THR A 27 -0.42 -7.18 -13.59
C THR A 27 0.41 -7.77 -12.43
N PRO A 28 0.28 -9.07 -12.11
CA PRO A 28 0.99 -9.72 -11.02
C PRO A 28 2.39 -10.19 -11.45
N SER A 29 3.26 -9.25 -11.87
CA SER A 29 4.62 -9.54 -12.37
C SER A 29 5.68 -9.67 -11.26
N GLY A 30 5.31 -9.52 -9.99
CA GLY A 30 6.17 -9.58 -8.81
C GLY A 30 5.43 -9.12 -7.55
N PHE A 31 6.10 -9.18 -6.39
CA PHE A 31 5.53 -8.62 -5.17
C PHE A 31 5.30 -7.13 -5.32
N SER A 32 4.06 -6.73 -5.17
CA SER A 32 3.66 -5.33 -5.33
C SER A 32 4.22 -4.45 -4.22
N HIS A 33 4.73 -3.26 -4.57
CA HIS A 33 5.12 -2.27 -3.56
C HIS A 33 3.88 -1.57 -2.96
N VAL A 34 4.03 -0.96 -1.80
CA VAL A 34 2.95 -0.30 -1.05
C VAL A 34 2.18 0.74 -1.88
N GLY A 35 2.83 1.44 -2.79
CA GLY A 35 2.18 2.40 -3.69
C GLY A 35 1.12 1.78 -4.62
N SER A 36 1.20 0.47 -4.88
CA SER A 36 0.18 -0.23 -5.66
C SER A 36 -1.16 -0.36 -4.93
N LEU A 37 -1.20 -0.14 -3.60
CA LEU A 37 -2.43 -0.13 -2.82
C LEU A 37 -3.23 1.18 -2.97
N MET A 38 -2.63 2.23 -3.52
CA MET A 38 -3.30 3.52 -3.70
C MET A 38 -4.52 3.40 -4.63
N GLY A 39 -4.38 2.71 -5.76
CA GLY A 39 -5.49 2.47 -6.68
C GLY A 39 -6.68 1.80 -5.99
N PRO A 40 -6.53 0.59 -5.43
CA PRO A 40 -7.60 -0.10 -4.71
C PRO A 40 -8.25 0.73 -3.60
N VAL A 41 -7.47 1.47 -2.80
CA VAL A 41 -8.01 2.32 -1.74
C VAL A 41 -8.87 3.46 -2.32
N ILE A 42 -8.37 4.19 -3.33
CA ILE A 42 -9.09 5.30 -3.96
C ILE A 42 -10.41 4.81 -4.57
N HIS A 43 -10.38 3.73 -5.35
CA HIS A 43 -11.59 3.18 -5.97
C HIS A 43 -12.60 2.72 -4.92
N SER A 44 -12.14 2.07 -3.84
CA SER A 44 -13.02 1.65 -2.75
C SER A 44 -13.67 2.85 -2.05
N MET A 45 -12.98 3.99 -1.92
CA MET A 45 -13.55 5.20 -1.33
C MET A 45 -14.57 5.88 -2.22
N VAL A 46 -14.31 5.96 -3.52
CA VAL A 46 -15.31 6.48 -4.48
C VAL A 46 -16.52 5.55 -4.54
N TYR A 47 -16.32 4.23 -4.55
CA TYR A 47 -17.39 3.24 -4.46
C TYR A 47 -18.24 3.44 -3.20
N ARG A 48 -17.63 3.56 -2.01
CA ARG A 48 -18.35 3.80 -0.76
C ARG A 48 -19.11 5.14 -0.78
N ALA A 49 -18.48 6.20 -1.29
CA ALA A 49 -19.14 7.50 -1.41
C ALA A 49 -20.37 7.47 -2.35
N LEU A 50 -20.36 6.65 -3.41
CA LEU A 50 -21.53 6.41 -4.26
C LEU A 50 -22.64 5.66 -3.50
N ILE A 51 -22.29 4.63 -2.73
CA ILE A 51 -23.24 3.88 -1.88
C ILE A 51 -23.85 4.79 -0.82
N ASP A 52 -23.05 5.59 -0.13
CA ASP A 52 -23.50 6.52 0.90
C ASP A 52 -24.40 7.62 0.32
N ALA A 53 -24.22 7.98 -0.96
CA ALA A 53 -25.11 8.85 -1.72
C ALA A 53 -26.40 8.15 -2.22
N GLY A 54 -26.68 6.92 -1.76
CA GLY A 54 -27.89 6.16 -2.10
C GLY A 54 -27.87 5.52 -3.49
N GLN A 55 -26.69 5.43 -4.13
CA GLN A 55 -26.58 4.80 -5.46
C GLN A 55 -26.28 3.31 -5.36
N LYS A 56 -26.72 2.53 -6.37
CA LYS A 56 -26.22 1.16 -6.56
C LYS A 56 -24.94 1.24 -7.37
N ALA A 57 -23.86 0.70 -6.84
CA ALA A 57 -22.55 0.64 -7.50
C ALA A 57 -21.95 -0.76 -7.41
N THR A 58 -21.02 -1.07 -8.30
CA THR A 58 -20.22 -2.30 -8.30
C THR A 58 -18.77 -1.92 -8.23
N TYR A 59 -17.95 -2.71 -7.55
CA TYR A 59 -16.51 -2.56 -7.56
C TYR A 59 -15.83 -3.88 -7.88
N THR A 60 -15.04 -3.89 -8.96
CA THR A 60 -14.24 -5.02 -9.43
C THR A 60 -12.76 -4.70 -9.39
N PHE A 61 -11.94 -5.73 -9.29
CA PHE A 61 -10.49 -5.62 -9.40
C PHE A 61 -9.94 -6.72 -10.31
N VAL A 62 -9.34 -6.33 -11.43
CA VAL A 62 -8.80 -7.26 -12.42
C VAL A 62 -7.36 -7.63 -12.07
N ILE A 63 -7.10 -8.92 -11.91
CA ILE A 63 -5.76 -9.49 -11.99
C ILE A 63 -5.45 -9.75 -13.45
N ASN A 64 -4.52 -8.97 -14.01
CA ASN A 64 -4.10 -9.12 -15.41
C ASN A 64 -3.06 -10.24 -15.53
N ASP A 65 -3.48 -11.45 -15.25
CA ASP A 65 -2.69 -12.68 -15.19
C ASP A 65 -2.33 -13.24 -16.55
N PHE A 66 -2.89 -12.66 -17.62
CA PHE A 66 -2.59 -13.04 -19.00
C PHE A 66 -1.41 -12.23 -19.59
N ASP A 67 -0.92 -11.18 -18.95
CA ASP A 67 0.28 -10.46 -19.43
C ASP A 67 1.50 -11.39 -19.45
N PRO A 68 2.44 -11.19 -20.40
CA PRO A 68 3.66 -11.97 -20.43
C PRO A 68 4.57 -11.62 -19.23
N ALA A 69 5.29 -12.62 -18.71
CA ALA A 69 6.39 -12.40 -17.79
C ALA A 69 7.51 -11.64 -18.55
N ASP A 70 7.67 -10.36 -18.27
CA ASP A 70 8.61 -9.46 -18.96
C ASP A 70 9.84 -9.08 -18.10
N ASP A 71 9.83 -9.41 -16.82
CA ASP A 71 10.95 -9.28 -15.89
C ASP A 71 10.86 -10.37 -14.81
N LEU A 72 11.97 -10.61 -14.10
CA LEU A 72 12.06 -11.56 -13.02
C LEU A 72 12.69 -10.89 -11.79
N LEU A 73 12.22 -11.26 -10.62
CA LEU A 73 12.86 -10.85 -9.38
C LEU A 73 14.34 -11.29 -9.39
N PRO A 74 15.27 -10.47 -8.90
CA PRO A 74 16.72 -10.75 -8.96
C PRO A 74 17.10 -12.15 -8.44
N GLU A 75 16.43 -12.60 -7.35
CA GLU A 75 16.68 -13.85 -6.68
C GLU A 75 16.30 -15.12 -7.48
N ILE A 76 15.41 -14.97 -8.46
CA ILE A 76 14.94 -16.11 -9.28
C ILE A 76 15.43 -16.02 -10.73
N ARG A 77 16.14 -14.96 -11.11
CA ARG A 77 16.54 -14.71 -12.51
C ARG A 77 17.33 -15.88 -13.11
N GLY A 78 18.25 -16.47 -12.38
CA GLY A 78 19.07 -17.59 -12.87
C GLY A 78 18.32 -18.93 -13.04
N THR A 79 17.18 -19.11 -12.38
CA THR A 79 16.43 -20.38 -12.38
C THR A 79 15.16 -20.36 -13.21
N HIS A 80 14.62 -19.16 -13.52
CA HIS A 80 13.33 -18.98 -14.18
C HIS A 80 13.43 -18.23 -15.53
N GLU A 81 14.61 -18.03 -16.09
CA GLU A 81 14.77 -17.36 -17.39
C GLU A 81 13.92 -17.97 -18.51
N GLY A 82 13.71 -19.29 -18.49
CA GLY A 82 12.85 -20.00 -19.43
C GLY A 82 11.38 -19.59 -19.40
N GLU A 83 10.94 -18.95 -18.31
CA GLU A 83 9.58 -18.50 -18.13
C GLU A 83 9.31 -17.13 -18.77
N LEU A 84 10.36 -16.37 -19.05
CA LEU A 84 10.23 -15.06 -19.71
C LEU A 84 9.53 -15.21 -21.07
N GLY A 85 8.55 -14.38 -21.29
CA GLY A 85 7.71 -14.36 -22.50
C GLY A 85 6.44 -15.19 -22.42
N LYS A 86 6.31 -16.12 -21.48
CA LYS A 86 5.07 -16.85 -21.27
C LYS A 86 4.03 -15.96 -20.58
N PRO A 87 2.72 -16.20 -20.75
CA PRO A 87 1.71 -15.60 -19.90
C PRO A 87 2.02 -15.87 -18.42
N LEU A 88 1.82 -14.89 -17.53
CA LEU A 88 2.08 -15.04 -16.08
C LEU A 88 1.31 -16.22 -15.48
N LYS A 89 0.10 -16.53 -16.01
CA LYS A 89 -0.70 -17.69 -15.62
C LYS A 89 -0.08 -19.04 -16.01
N LEU A 90 0.79 -19.06 -17.01
CA LEU A 90 1.52 -20.25 -17.47
C LEU A 90 2.99 -20.26 -17.02
N ALA A 91 3.53 -19.13 -16.61
CA ALA A 91 4.89 -19.01 -16.10
C ALA A 91 5.00 -19.70 -14.74
N LYS A 92 5.91 -20.67 -14.60
CA LYS A 92 6.08 -21.48 -13.39
C LYS A 92 6.42 -20.60 -12.18
N SER A 93 5.73 -20.84 -11.07
CA SER A 93 6.00 -20.16 -9.81
C SER A 93 7.37 -20.52 -9.23
N PRO A 94 8.09 -19.56 -8.62
CA PRO A 94 9.28 -19.83 -7.82
C PRO A 94 8.96 -20.48 -6.46
N ASP A 95 7.73 -20.33 -5.97
CA ASP A 95 7.26 -21.03 -4.76
C ASP A 95 6.43 -22.25 -5.20
N PRO A 96 6.84 -23.49 -4.81
CA PRO A 96 6.16 -24.71 -5.20
C PRO A 96 4.72 -24.85 -4.65
N LYS A 97 4.30 -23.98 -3.73
CA LYS A 97 2.90 -23.93 -3.25
C LYS A 97 1.93 -23.34 -4.26
N PHE A 98 2.42 -22.68 -5.28
CA PHE A 98 1.63 -22.04 -6.32
C PHE A 98 1.98 -22.63 -7.69
N GLU A 99 1.00 -22.76 -8.56
CA GLU A 99 1.22 -23.31 -9.91
C GLU A 99 1.95 -22.32 -10.82
N SER A 100 1.58 -21.05 -10.73
CA SER A 100 2.09 -20.00 -11.61
C SER A 100 2.57 -18.74 -10.86
N MET A 101 3.35 -17.92 -11.55
CA MET A 101 3.74 -16.60 -11.06
C MET A 101 2.50 -15.73 -10.78
N ALA A 102 1.49 -15.80 -11.65
CA ALA A 102 0.24 -15.06 -11.43
C ALA A 102 -0.47 -15.50 -10.16
N ASP A 103 -0.50 -16.79 -9.85
CA ASP A 103 -1.11 -17.30 -8.63
C ASP A 103 -0.37 -16.84 -7.37
N LEU A 104 0.96 -16.87 -7.39
CA LEU A 104 1.77 -16.39 -6.28
C LEU A 104 1.58 -14.90 -6.03
N PHE A 105 1.92 -14.08 -7.02
CA PHE A 105 1.96 -12.62 -6.85
C PHE A 105 0.56 -12.01 -6.84
N GLY A 106 -0.38 -12.59 -7.59
CA GLY A 106 -1.78 -12.17 -7.58
C GLY A 106 -2.45 -12.44 -6.24
N THR A 107 -2.25 -13.64 -5.67
CA THR A 107 -2.78 -13.99 -4.34
C THR A 107 -2.21 -13.11 -3.25
N ASP A 108 -0.89 -12.84 -3.27
CA ASP A 108 -0.23 -11.94 -2.32
C ASP A 108 -0.86 -10.54 -2.33
N PHE A 109 -1.07 -9.99 -3.52
CA PHE A 109 -1.65 -8.65 -3.65
C PHE A 109 -3.14 -8.61 -3.29
N VAL A 110 -3.92 -9.60 -3.72
CA VAL A 110 -5.35 -9.73 -3.33
C VAL A 110 -5.51 -9.86 -1.83
N ASN A 111 -4.64 -10.63 -1.16
CA ASN A 111 -4.65 -10.74 0.30
C ASN A 111 -4.33 -9.39 0.97
N SER A 112 -3.40 -8.62 0.41
CA SER A 112 -3.09 -7.27 0.91
C SER A 112 -4.29 -6.32 0.76
N ILE A 113 -5.00 -6.36 -0.37
CA ILE A 113 -6.24 -5.59 -0.60
C ILE A 113 -7.32 -5.99 0.42
N LYS A 114 -7.56 -7.30 0.58
CA LYS A 114 -8.56 -7.84 1.53
C LYS A 114 -8.20 -7.50 2.98
N SER A 115 -6.93 -7.56 3.35
CA SER A 115 -6.45 -7.17 4.68
C SER A 115 -6.71 -5.70 5.00
N LEU A 116 -6.80 -4.84 3.99
CA LEU A 116 -7.25 -3.45 4.14
C LEU A 116 -8.79 -3.32 4.18
N GLY A 117 -9.56 -4.43 4.24
CA GLY A 117 -11.01 -4.41 4.24
C GLY A 117 -11.62 -3.88 2.93
N ILE A 118 -10.94 -4.04 1.81
CA ILE A 118 -11.44 -3.67 0.50
C ILE A 118 -12.13 -4.87 -0.12
N GLU A 119 -13.44 -4.75 -0.31
CA GLU A 119 -14.30 -5.77 -0.86
C GLU A 119 -14.56 -5.51 -2.36
N ALA A 120 -13.59 -5.87 -3.19
CA ALA A 120 -13.76 -5.87 -4.64
C ALA A 120 -14.01 -7.30 -5.14
N GLU A 121 -14.86 -7.45 -6.15
CA GLU A 121 -14.97 -8.71 -6.89
C GLU A 121 -13.70 -8.91 -7.73
N ILE A 122 -12.99 -10.01 -7.49
CA ILE A 122 -11.72 -10.28 -8.16
C ILE A 122 -11.97 -10.99 -9.48
N ILE A 123 -11.48 -10.42 -10.56
CA ILE A 123 -11.64 -10.93 -11.93
C ILE A 123 -10.26 -11.34 -12.47
N SER A 124 -10.17 -12.52 -13.09
CA SER A 124 -8.98 -12.99 -13.82
C SER A 124 -9.11 -12.62 -15.31
N SER A 125 -8.15 -11.89 -15.84
CA SER A 125 -8.08 -11.58 -17.27
C SER A 125 -7.93 -12.86 -18.11
N TRP A 126 -7.08 -13.79 -17.68
CA TRP A 126 -6.93 -15.11 -18.30
C TRP A 126 -8.26 -15.83 -18.48
N LYS A 127 -9.07 -15.87 -17.42
CA LYS A 127 -10.38 -16.52 -17.42
C LYS A 127 -11.34 -15.86 -18.44
N LEU A 128 -11.43 -14.52 -18.43
CA LEU A 128 -12.31 -13.79 -19.35
C LEU A 128 -11.96 -14.09 -20.84
N TYR A 129 -10.68 -14.15 -21.17
CA TYR A 129 -10.22 -14.48 -22.52
C TYR A 129 -10.56 -15.91 -22.90
N HIS A 130 -10.35 -16.88 -22.01
CA HIS A 130 -10.62 -18.31 -22.27
C HIS A 130 -12.11 -18.65 -22.28
N GLU A 131 -12.95 -17.83 -21.66
CA GLU A 131 -14.41 -17.90 -21.74
C GLU A 131 -14.97 -17.26 -23.04
N GLY A 132 -14.11 -16.75 -23.93
CA GLY A 132 -14.49 -16.07 -25.16
C GLY A 132 -15.12 -14.70 -24.99
N LYS A 133 -15.07 -14.11 -23.78
CA LYS A 133 -15.63 -12.77 -23.51
C LYS A 133 -14.95 -11.66 -24.31
N PHE A 134 -13.70 -11.88 -24.73
CA PHE A 134 -12.90 -10.95 -25.52
C PHE A 134 -13.03 -11.15 -27.02
N ASP A 135 -13.67 -12.20 -27.51
CA ASP A 135 -13.67 -12.57 -28.94
C ASP A 135 -14.20 -11.44 -29.85
N GLU A 136 -15.29 -10.78 -29.44
CA GLU A 136 -15.85 -9.63 -30.17
C GLU A 136 -14.85 -8.46 -30.24
N VAL A 137 -14.25 -8.07 -29.10
CA VAL A 137 -13.32 -6.93 -29.07
C VAL A 137 -11.99 -7.24 -29.75
N ILE A 138 -11.55 -8.51 -29.74
CA ILE A 138 -10.40 -8.96 -30.52
C ILE A 138 -10.67 -8.77 -32.02
N LYS A 139 -11.83 -9.22 -32.49
CA LYS A 139 -12.22 -9.04 -33.90
C LYS A 139 -12.30 -7.58 -34.25
N MET A 140 -12.95 -6.76 -33.43
CA MET A 140 -13.04 -5.30 -33.65
C MET A 140 -11.65 -4.65 -33.74
N ALA A 141 -10.71 -5.06 -32.86
CA ALA A 141 -9.35 -4.52 -32.86
C ALA A 141 -8.56 -4.91 -34.11
N LEU A 142 -8.65 -6.18 -34.53
CA LEU A 142 -7.98 -6.69 -35.74
C LEU A 142 -8.52 -6.02 -36.99
N ASP A 143 -9.86 -5.91 -37.13
CA ASP A 143 -10.52 -5.28 -38.27
C ASP A 143 -10.24 -3.77 -38.38
N ASN A 144 -9.82 -3.13 -37.28
CA ASN A 144 -9.54 -1.69 -37.21
C ASN A 144 -8.08 -1.36 -36.87
N ALA A 145 -7.14 -2.26 -37.20
CA ALA A 145 -5.74 -2.10 -36.81
C ALA A 145 -5.10 -0.79 -37.27
N GLU A 146 -5.36 -0.37 -38.53
CA GLU A 146 -4.87 0.91 -39.04
C GLU A 146 -5.41 2.10 -38.28
N LYS A 147 -6.72 2.11 -37.99
CA LYS A 147 -7.35 3.17 -37.19
C LYS A 147 -6.77 3.25 -35.78
N ILE A 148 -6.44 2.11 -35.16
CA ILE A 148 -5.74 2.05 -33.88
C ILE A 148 -4.35 2.70 -33.99
N GLN A 149 -3.61 2.45 -35.06
CA GLN A 149 -2.31 3.11 -35.28
C GLN A 149 -2.45 4.63 -35.44
N ASP A 150 -3.48 5.09 -36.16
CA ASP A 150 -3.77 6.51 -36.30
C ASP A 150 -4.12 7.17 -34.95
N ILE A 151 -4.85 6.46 -34.09
CA ILE A 151 -5.11 6.90 -32.71
C ILE A 151 -3.80 7.05 -31.92
N TYR A 152 -2.89 6.07 -31.99
CA TYR A 152 -1.58 6.17 -31.33
C TYR A 152 -0.82 7.41 -31.83
N GLN A 153 -0.78 7.63 -33.16
CA GLN A 153 -0.11 8.80 -33.76
C GLN A 153 -0.73 10.12 -33.30
N LYS A 154 -2.06 10.21 -33.34
CA LYS A 154 -2.82 11.42 -33.02
C LYS A 154 -2.72 11.80 -31.54
N VAL A 155 -2.80 10.81 -30.63
CA VAL A 155 -2.87 11.04 -29.18
C VAL A 155 -1.49 11.19 -28.55
N SER A 156 -0.51 10.36 -28.93
CA SER A 156 0.81 10.34 -28.30
C SER A 156 1.99 10.67 -29.23
N GLY A 157 1.72 10.95 -30.51
CA GLY A 157 2.80 11.15 -31.52
C GLY A 157 3.57 9.87 -31.85
N SER A 158 3.20 8.72 -31.30
CA SER A 158 3.88 7.45 -31.54
C SER A 158 3.14 6.64 -32.60
N ARG A 159 3.87 6.09 -33.57
CA ARG A 159 3.34 5.12 -34.53
C ARG A 159 4.16 3.82 -34.44
N LYS A 160 3.50 2.67 -34.50
CA LYS A 160 4.23 1.42 -34.69
C LYS A 160 4.97 1.49 -36.03
N LYS A 161 6.27 1.23 -36.01
CA LYS A 161 7.14 1.44 -37.17
C LYS A 161 6.83 0.52 -38.36
N ASP A 162 6.18 -0.62 -38.07
CA ASP A 162 5.91 -1.63 -39.12
C ASP A 162 4.58 -1.35 -39.81
N SER A 163 4.61 -1.21 -41.13
CA SER A 163 3.42 -1.32 -41.98
C SER A 163 2.80 -2.71 -41.76
N GLY A 164 1.47 -2.75 -41.50
CA GLY A 164 0.78 -4.01 -41.26
C GLY A 164 0.85 -4.55 -39.84
N TRP A 165 1.20 -3.73 -38.85
CA TRP A 165 1.08 -4.11 -37.43
C TRP A 165 -0.38 -4.43 -37.07
N LEU A 166 -0.59 -5.57 -36.44
CA LEU A 166 -1.87 -6.02 -35.94
C LEU A 166 -1.88 -6.07 -34.40
N PRO A 167 -2.95 -5.59 -33.73
CA PRO A 167 -3.01 -5.47 -32.28
C PRO A 167 -3.37 -6.78 -31.60
N PHE A 168 -2.57 -7.82 -31.80
CA PHE A 168 -2.76 -9.13 -31.17
C PHE A 168 -1.42 -9.84 -30.99
N GLN A 169 -1.27 -10.58 -29.90
CA GLN A 169 -0.14 -11.43 -29.58
C GLN A 169 -0.66 -12.83 -29.32
N VAL A 170 -0.09 -13.84 -30.00
CA VAL A 170 -0.49 -15.25 -29.91
C VAL A 170 0.36 -15.96 -28.85
N ILE A 171 -0.20 -16.87 -28.10
CA ILE A 171 0.60 -17.85 -27.33
C ILE A 171 1.22 -18.79 -28.34
N CYS A 172 2.53 -18.77 -28.49
CA CYS A 172 3.23 -19.64 -29.47
C CYS A 172 2.92 -21.11 -29.18
N GLU A 173 2.38 -21.80 -30.17
CA GLU A 173 2.00 -23.22 -30.09
C GLU A 173 3.20 -24.15 -29.80
N GLN A 174 4.43 -23.72 -30.10
CA GLN A 174 5.65 -24.53 -29.91
C GLN A 174 6.30 -24.24 -28.51
N CYS A 175 6.48 -22.96 -28.14
CA CYS A 175 7.25 -22.63 -26.92
C CYS A 175 6.41 -21.99 -25.79
N GLY A 176 5.11 -21.75 -26.00
CA GLY A 176 4.19 -21.19 -25.00
C GLY A 176 4.42 -19.70 -24.70
N LYS A 177 5.29 -19.01 -25.43
CA LYS A 177 5.56 -17.59 -25.18
C LYS A 177 4.58 -16.71 -25.92
N LEU A 178 4.10 -15.68 -25.25
CA LEU A 178 3.22 -14.62 -25.75
C LEU A 178 4.03 -13.39 -26.19
N GLY A 179 5.00 -12.98 -25.35
CA GLY A 179 5.74 -11.73 -25.52
C GLY A 179 6.68 -11.70 -26.73
N THR A 180 6.95 -12.85 -27.36
CA THR A 180 7.84 -12.98 -28.50
C THR A 180 7.13 -13.20 -29.83
N THR A 181 5.79 -13.18 -29.85
CA THR A 181 5.02 -13.41 -31.08
C THR A 181 4.60 -12.11 -31.76
N LYS A 182 4.69 -12.07 -33.04
CA LYS A 182 4.25 -11.00 -33.94
C LYS A 182 3.24 -11.53 -34.94
N VAL A 183 2.04 -10.98 -34.88
CA VAL A 183 1.01 -11.24 -35.90
C VAL A 183 1.28 -10.35 -37.10
N PHE A 184 1.23 -10.91 -38.30
CA PHE A 184 1.51 -10.21 -39.54
C PHE A 184 0.41 -10.32 -40.60
N ALA A 185 -0.59 -11.19 -40.42
CA ALA A 185 -1.77 -11.27 -41.28
C ALA A 185 -3.03 -11.62 -40.49
N TRP A 186 -4.18 -11.08 -40.92
CA TRP A 186 -5.51 -11.36 -40.46
C TRP A 186 -6.42 -11.55 -41.67
N ASP A 187 -7.14 -12.68 -41.76
CA ASP A 187 -8.02 -13.00 -42.88
C ASP A 187 -9.52 -12.94 -42.58
N GLY A 188 -9.85 -12.48 -41.35
CA GLY A 188 -11.22 -12.42 -40.86
C GLY A 188 -11.63 -13.59 -39.94
N GLU A 189 -10.84 -14.69 -39.92
CA GLU A 189 -11.05 -15.88 -39.09
C GLU A 189 -9.82 -16.31 -38.30
N LYS A 190 -8.64 -16.20 -38.95
CA LYS A 190 -7.35 -16.63 -38.39
C LYS A 190 -6.28 -15.57 -38.53
N VAL A 191 -5.39 -15.53 -37.56
CA VAL A 191 -4.18 -14.74 -37.60
C VAL A 191 -2.97 -15.60 -37.98
N SER A 192 -2.09 -15.08 -38.85
CA SER A 192 -0.79 -15.67 -39.10
C SER A 192 0.25 -14.97 -38.28
N TYR A 193 1.12 -15.71 -37.60
CA TYR A 193 2.09 -15.17 -36.66
C TYR A 193 3.45 -15.84 -36.76
N LYS A 194 4.46 -15.15 -36.28
CA LYS A 194 5.81 -15.65 -36.07
C LYS A 194 6.27 -15.42 -34.66
N CYS A 195 6.88 -16.41 -34.04
CA CYS A 195 7.57 -16.30 -32.76
C CYS A 195 9.00 -15.84 -33.03
N GLU A 196 9.22 -14.53 -33.06
CA GLU A 196 10.50 -13.94 -33.47
C GLU A 196 11.55 -14.07 -32.35
N GLU A 197 12.78 -14.49 -32.76
CA GLU A 197 13.87 -14.72 -31.81
C GLU A 197 14.26 -13.46 -31.01
N ASN A 198 14.21 -12.30 -31.65
CA ASN A 198 14.69 -11.02 -31.09
C ASN A 198 13.62 -9.92 -31.12
N LEU A 199 12.33 -10.24 -31.00
CA LEU A 199 11.26 -9.27 -30.99
C LEU A 199 11.37 -8.32 -29.78
N VAL A 200 11.73 -8.88 -28.62
CA VAL A 200 11.95 -8.16 -27.36
C VAL A 200 13.32 -8.49 -26.77
N LYS A 201 13.85 -7.59 -25.94
CA LYS A 201 15.20 -7.77 -25.35
C LYS A 201 15.23 -8.76 -24.19
N TRP A 202 14.09 -8.96 -23.52
CA TRP A 202 13.96 -9.71 -22.28
C TRP A 202 13.54 -11.17 -22.47
N ALA A 203 13.13 -11.57 -23.70
CA ALA A 203 12.82 -12.97 -24.01
C ALA A 203 13.20 -13.32 -25.45
N LYS A 204 13.56 -14.59 -25.68
CA LYS A 204 13.85 -15.12 -27.01
C LYS A 204 12.70 -15.98 -27.51
N GLY A 205 12.25 -15.75 -28.74
CA GLY A 205 11.33 -16.63 -29.44
C GLY A 205 11.99 -17.86 -30.03
N CYS A 206 11.20 -18.80 -30.56
CA CYS A 206 11.66 -20.08 -31.08
C CYS A 206 11.73 -20.16 -32.62
N GLY A 207 11.37 -19.11 -33.35
CA GLY A 207 11.34 -19.07 -34.81
C GLY A 207 10.08 -19.68 -35.43
N PHE A 208 9.19 -20.30 -34.67
CA PHE A 208 7.99 -20.96 -35.19
C PHE A 208 7.04 -19.98 -35.88
N GLU A 209 6.49 -20.42 -37.02
CA GLU A 209 5.43 -19.71 -37.73
C GLU A 209 4.15 -20.57 -37.72
N GLY A 210 3.03 -19.93 -37.46
CA GLY A 210 1.74 -20.62 -37.38
C GLY A 210 0.57 -19.77 -37.84
N LYS A 211 -0.59 -20.43 -37.99
CA LYS A 211 -1.85 -19.78 -38.30
C LYS A 211 -2.95 -20.34 -37.42
N ILE A 212 -3.55 -19.51 -36.57
CA ILE A 212 -4.49 -19.92 -35.52
C ILE A 212 -5.67 -18.95 -35.44
N SER A 213 -6.81 -19.41 -34.92
CA SER A 213 -7.91 -18.52 -34.51
C SER A 213 -7.46 -17.64 -33.34
N PRO A 214 -7.72 -16.32 -33.34
CA PRO A 214 -7.38 -15.44 -32.25
C PRO A 214 -8.36 -15.51 -31.06
N PHE A 215 -9.37 -16.34 -31.14
CA PHE A 215 -10.48 -16.41 -30.18
C PHE A 215 -10.26 -17.52 -29.15
N GLY A 216 -11.04 -17.45 -28.03
CA GLY A 216 -11.01 -18.47 -26.99
C GLY A 216 -9.71 -18.54 -26.19
N GLY A 217 -8.98 -17.42 -26.05
CA GLY A 217 -7.81 -17.34 -25.19
C GLY A 217 -6.50 -17.80 -25.84
N THR A 218 -6.42 -17.97 -27.15
CA THR A 218 -5.18 -18.33 -27.86
C THR A 218 -4.12 -17.23 -27.88
N GLY A 219 -4.48 -16.03 -27.44
CA GLY A 219 -3.62 -14.86 -27.38
C GLY A 219 -4.34 -13.68 -26.74
N LYS A 220 -3.69 -12.52 -26.80
CA LYS A 220 -4.09 -11.32 -26.07
C LYS A 220 -3.89 -10.05 -26.89
N LEU A 221 -4.73 -9.06 -26.65
CA LEU A 221 -4.54 -7.68 -27.13
C LEU A 221 -3.35 -7.02 -26.43
N PRO A 222 -2.57 -6.12 -27.09
CA PRO A 222 -1.55 -5.31 -26.44
C PRO A 222 -2.17 -4.42 -25.36
N TRP A 223 -1.48 -4.25 -24.25
CA TRP A 223 -2.04 -3.69 -23.01
C TRP A 223 -2.85 -2.40 -23.12
N LYS A 224 -2.50 -1.44 -24.00
CA LYS A 224 -3.29 -0.19 -24.17
C LYS A 224 -4.62 -0.43 -24.91
N VAL A 225 -4.66 -1.41 -25.81
CA VAL A 225 -5.88 -1.85 -26.49
C VAL A 225 -6.69 -2.75 -25.57
N ASP A 226 -6.01 -3.64 -24.89
CA ASP A 226 -6.56 -4.54 -23.87
C ASP A 226 -7.27 -3.78 -22.73
N TRP A 227 -6.65 -2.71 -22.25
CA TRP A 227 -7.23 -1.86 -21.22
C TRP A 227 -8.58 -1.30 -21.64
N ALA A 228 -8.66 -0.72 -22.83
CA ALA A 228 -9.92 -0.24 -23.39
C ALA A 228 -10.94 -1.37 -23.64
N ALA A 229 -10.48 -2.56 -24.01
CA ALA A 229 -11.32 -3.73 -24.19
C ALA A 229 -11.93 -4.24 -22.89
N HIS A 230 -11.17 -4.24 -21.78
CA HIS A 230 -11.67 -4.58 -20.44
C HIS A 230 -12.85 -3.70 -20.05
N TRP A 231 -12.78 -2.38 -20.30
CA TRP A 231 -13.88 -1.48 -19.98
C TRP A 231 -15.18 -1.91 -20.65
N LYS A 232 -15.14 -2.27 -21.94
CA LYS A 232 -16.32 -2.75 -22.65
C LYS A 232 -16.78 -4.13 -22.17
N VAL A 233 -15.86 -5.06 -22.01
CA VAL A 233 -16.16 -6.47 -21.66
C VAL A 233 -16.76 -6.59 -20.26
N ILE A 234 -16.25 -5.83 -19.30
CA ILE A 234 -16.72 -5.85 -17.91
C ILE A 234 -17.90 -4.88 -17.71
N GLY A 235 -17.96 -3.80 -18.46
CA GLY A 235 -18.99 -2.76 -18.30
C GLY A 235 -18.52 -1.61 -17.41
N VAL A 236 -17.21 -1.34 -17.35
CA VAL A 236 -16.58 -0.33 -16.48
C VAL A 236 -16.99 1.08 -16.88
N THR A 237 -17.39 1.88 -15.90
CA THR A 237 -17.78 3.29 -16.11
C THR A 237 -16.97 4.27 -15.26
N ILE A 238 -16.17 3.78 -14.31
CA ILE A 238 -15.32 4.60 -13.44
C ILE A 238 -13.99 3.85 -13.29
N GLU A 239 -12.90 4.48 -13.75
CA GLU A 239 -11.57 3.91 -13.52
C GLU A 239 -10.53 4.99 -13.32
N GLY A 240 -9.62 4.73 -12.40
CA GLY A 240 -8.49 5.59 -12.10
C GLY A 240 -7.20 5.08 -12.70
N ALA A 241 -6.24 5.98 -12.75
CA ALA A 241 -4.89 5.59 -13.08
C ALA A 241 -3.87 6.52 -12.42
N GLY A 242 -2.72 5.95 -12.06
CA GLY A 242 -1.59 6.75 -11.62
C GLY A 242 -1.16 7.77 -12.67
N LYS A 243 -0.59 8.86 -12.23
CA LYS A 243 -0.14 9.98 -13.07
C LYS A 243 0.73 9.58 -14.27
N ASP A 244 1.48 8.48 -14.17
CA ASP A 244 2.31 7.95 -15.28
C ASP A 244 1.47 7.63 -16.52
N HIS A 245 0.28 7.11 -16.31
CA HIS A 245 -0.64 6.70 -17.36
C HIS A 245 -1.64 7.78 -17.71
N ALA A 246 -2.05 8.57 -16.70
CA ALA A 246 -3.11 9.56 -16.81
C ALA A 246 -2.66 10.94 -17.33
N SER A 247 -1.34 11.14 -17.59
CA SER A 247 -0.80 12.36 -18.18
C SER A 247 -1.39 12.58 -19.57
N LYS A 248 -1.48 13.85 -19.99
CA LYS A 248 -1.98 14.24 -21.33
C LYS A 248 -1.19 13.51 -22.44
N GLY A 249 -1.90 12.84 -23.34
CA GLY A 249 -1.30 12.01 -24.40
C GLY A 249 -0.72 10.69 -23.90
N GLY A 250 -0.92 10.34 -22.64
CA GLY A 250 -0.48 9.10 -22.04
C GLY A 250 -1.32 7.90 -22.45
N SER A 251 -1.02 6.78 -21.82
CA SER A 251 -1.65 5.50 -22.13
C SER A 251 -3.15 5.49 -21.88
N TYR A 252 -3.61 6.22 -20.85
CA TYR A 252 -5.03 6.35 -20.53
C TYR A 252 -5.78 7.07 -21.65
N ASP A 253 -5.25 8.17 -22.17
CA ASP A 253 -5.89 8.94 -23.27
C ASP A 253 -5.97 8.12 -24.56
N ILE A 254 -4.95 7.26 -24.83
CA ILE A 254 -5.00 6.31 -25.94
C ILE A 254 -6.12 5.30 -25.72
N ALA A 255 -6.19 4.66 -24.54
CA ALA A 255 -7.23 3.69 -24.21
C ALA A 255 -8.64 4.31 -24.28
N MET A 256 -8.83 5.54 -23.79
CA MET A 256 -10.09 6.28 -23.85
C MET A 256 -10.53 6.52 -25.31
N THR A 257 -9.58 6.85 -26.20
CA THR A 257 -9.89 7.08 -27.61
C THR A 257 -10.24 5.77 -28.33
N ILE A 258 -9.49 4.68 -28.07
CA ILE A 258 -9.78 3.35 -28.60
C ILE A 258 -11.14 2.85 -28.12
N CYS A 259 -11.43 3.01 -26.82
CA CYS A 259 -12.71 2.63 -26.20
C CYS A 259 -13.89 3.24 -26.99
N LYS A 260 -13.84 4.55 -27.24
CA LYS A 260 -14.90 5.28 -27.97
C LYS A 260 -14.93 4.95 -29.46
N GLU A 261 -13.78 5.07 -30.16
CA GLU A 261 -13.73 5.06 -31.61
C GLU A 261 -13.66 3.67 -32.24
N ILE A 262 -13.15 2.66 -31.49
CA ILE A 262 -13.02 1.29 -31.98
C ILE A 262 -14.08 0.40 -31.35
N PHE A 263 -14.22 0.44 -30.03
CA PHE A 263 -15.12 -0.47 -29.31
C PHE A 263 -16.55 0.04 -29.17
N ASN A 264 -16.85 1.28 -29.62
CA ASN A 264 -18.17 1.90 -29.48
C ASN A 264 -18.73 1.83 -28.04
N TYR A 265 -17.86 2.05 -27.06
CA TYR A 265 -18.19 2.06 -25.65
C TYR A 265 -17.96 3.44 -25.03
N ASN A 266 -18.81 3.82 -24.09
CA ASN A 266 -18.68 5.10 -23.41
C ASN A 266 -17.39 5.14 -22.57
N GLN A 267 -16.66 6.24 -22.69
CA GLN A 267 -15.43 6.43 -21.94
C GLN A 267 -15.73 6.46 -20.43
N PRO A 268 -14.99 5.71 -19.58
CA PRO A 268 -15.13 5.78 -18.14
C PRO A 268 -14.85 7.17 -17.58
N TYR A 269 -15.36 7.47 -16.39
CA TYR A 269 -14.93 8.63 -15.61
C TYR A 269 -13.45 8.51 -15.27
N LYS A 270 -12.64 9.46 -15.75
CA LYS A 270 -11.19 9.48 -15.56
C LYS A 270 -10.82 9.97 -14.17
N LEU A 271 -10.21 9.11 -13.35
CA LEU A 271 -9.80 9.39 -11.98
C LEU A 271 -8.27 9.37 -11.84
N PRO A 272 -7.55 10.46 -12.20
CA PRO A 272 -6.09 10.50 -12.05
C PRO A 272 -5.68 10.69 -10.59
N TYR A 273 -4.62 9.96 -10.15
CA TYR A 273 -4.05 10.12 -8.82
C TYR A 273 -2.51 10.18 -8.84
N GLU A 274 -1.95 10.82 -7.83
CA GLU A 274 -0.52 11.05 -7.67
C GLU A 274 0.22 9.82 -7.13
N PHE A 275 1.55 9.93 -7.04
CA PHE A 275 2.42 8.85 -6.57
C PHE A 275 2.45 8.73 -5.06
N VAL A 276 2.76 7.51 -4.62
CA VAL A 276 3.25 7.23 -3.26
C VAL A 276 4.77 7.20 -3.29
N LEU A 277 5.38 7.95 -2.39
CA LEU A 277 6.82 8.07 -2.24
C LEU A 277 7.26 7.45 -0.90
N ILE A 278 8.47 6.90 -0.88
CA ILE A 278 9.19 6.53 0.35
C ILE A 278 10.45 7.37 0.44
N GLY A 279 10.60 8.14 1.52
CA GLY A 279 11.74 9.04 1.68
C GLY A 279 11.87 10.03 0.51
N GLY A 280 10.75 10.50 -0.05
CA GLY A 280 10.72 11.39 -1.21
C GLY A 280 11.05 10.73 -2.55
N LYS A 281 11.26 9.40 -2.60
CA LYS A 281 11.63 8.66 -3.81
C LYS A 281 10.50 7.77 -4.30
N LYS A 282 10.37 7.65 -5.62
CA LYS A 282 9.42 6.74 -6.26
C LYS A 282 9.89 5.29 -6.08
N MET A 283 8.96 4.41 -5.70
CA MET A 283 9.20 2.96 -5.56
C MET A 283 9.25 2.25 -6.91
N SER A 284 9.87 1.06 -6.93
CA SER A 284 9.89 0.19 -8.11
C SER A 284 9.84 -1.28 -7.69
N SER A 285 8.77 -1.98 -8.07
CA SER A 285 8.59 -3.41 -7.80
C SER A 285 9.65 -4.27 -8.47
N SER A 286 9.99 -3.99 -9.74
CA SER A 286 10.98 -4.75 -10.51
C SER A 286 12.41 -4.59 -10.00
N LYS A 287 12.70 -3.53 -9.24
CA LYS A 287 14.01 -3.29 -8.61
C LYS A 287 14.07 -3.70 -7.15
N GLY A 288 12.96 -4.24 -6.59
CA GLY A 288 12.89 -4.61 -5.17
C GLY A 288 13.02 -3.42 -4.21
N LEU A 289 12.80 -2.18 -4.68
CA LEU A 289 12.97 -0.98 -3.89
C LEU A 289 11.65 -0.56 -3.23
N GLY A 290 11.66 -0.45 -1.91
CA GLY A 290 10.55 0.08 -1.11
C GLY A 290 9.80 -0.99 -0.33
N LEU A 291 8.87 -0.53 0.52
CA LEU A 291 8.00 -1.37 1.33
C LEU A 291 7.02 -2.14 0.43
N LYS A 292 6.90 -3.46 0.65
CA LYS A 292 5.94 -4.29 -0.09
C LYS A 292 4.52 -4.08 0.45
N ALA A 293 3.52 -4.33 -0.39
CA ALA A 293 2.10 -4.17 -0.02
C ALA A 293 1.72 -5.03 1.19
N HIS A 294 2.16 -6.29 1.20
CA HIS A 294 1.90 -7.22 2.31
C HIS A 294 2.65 -6.85 3.62
N ASP A 295 3.67 -6.01 3.56
CA ASP A 295 4.35 -5.54 4.77
C ASP A 295 3.61 -4.36 5.41
N LEU A 296 2.94 -3.51 4.60
CA LEU A 296 2.13 -2.41 5.14
C LEU A 296 1.05 -2.93 6.10
N VAL A 297 0.34 -3.99 5.72
CA VAL A 297 -0.75 -4.57 6.54
C VAL A 297 -0.26 -5.28 7.80
N LYS A 298 1.06 -5.53 7.92
CA LYS A 298 1.68 -6.04 9.14
C LYS A 298 2.08 -4.94 10.12
N ILE A 299 2.37 -3.74 9.60
CA ILE A 299 2.91 -2.63 10.41
C ILE A 299 1.86 -1.56 10.74
N LEU A 300 0.71 -1.59 10.09
CA LEU A 300 -0.42 -0.69 10.34
C LEU A 300 -1.73 -1.46 10.46
N PRO A 301 -2.64 -1.06 11.37
CA PRO A 301 -4.02 -1.50 11.33
C PRO A 301 -4.65 -1.20 9.96
N PRO A 302 -5.62 -2.01 9.50
CA PRO A 302 -6.26 -1.81 8.20
C PRO A 302 -6.80 -0.39 7.98
N GLU A 303 -7.41 0.18 9.00
CA GLU A 303 -7.99 1.53 8.95
C GLU A 303 -6.92 2.59 8.72
N LEU A 304 -5.76 2.46 9.38
CA LEU A 304 -4.66 3.39 9.20
C LEU A 304 -3.98 3.21 7.83
N GLY A 305 -3.92 1.97 7.34
CA GLY A 305 -3.46 1.69 5.97
C GLY A 305 -4.34 2.38 4.92
N ARG A 306 -5.67 2.38 5.10
CA ARG A 306 -6.61 3.14 4.25
C ARG A 306 -6.47 4.64 4.44
N PHE A 307 -6.41 5.11 5.69
CA PHE A 307 -6.29 6.52 6.06
C PHE A 307 -5.01 7.17 5.50
N LEU A 308 -3.91 6.41 5.46
CA LEU A 308 -2.65 6.87 4.85
C LEU A 308 -2.85 7.44 3.44
N PHE A 309 -3.66 6.76 2.61
CA PHE A 309 -3.93 7.19 1.24
C PHE A 309 -5.10 8.17 1.14
N ALA A 310 -6.09 8.07 2.04
CA ALA A 310 -7.29 8.89 2.02
C ALA A 310 -7.02 10.36 2.37
N ARG A 311 -6.21 10.58 3.43
CA ARG A 311 -6.02 11.89 4.05
C ARG A 311 -5.38 12.95 3.14
N SER A 312 -4.54 12.52 2.21
CA SER A 312 -3.79 13.43 1.35
C SER A 312 -4.58 13.92 0.13
N GLY A 313 -5.70 13.26 -0.19
CA GLY A 313 -6.41 13.47 -1.42
C GLY A 313 -5.66 12.95 -2.66
N ILE A 314 -6.37 12.80 -3.77
CA ILE A 314 -5.84 12.17 -4.99
C ILE A 314 -4.84 13.02 -5.79
N LYS A 315 -4.83 14.34 -5.57
CA LYS A 315 -3.97 15.30 -6.29
C LYS A 315 -2.65 15.58 -5.58
N SER A 316 -2.45 15.02 -4.39
CA SER A 316 -1.25 15.20 -3.57
C SER A 316 -0.45 13.92 -3.50
N GLN A 317 0.88 14.05 -3.54
CA GLN A 317 1.76 12.89 -3.32
C GLN A 317 1.69 12.44 -1.86
N THR A 318 1.54 11.16 -1.63
CA THR A 318 1.66 10.57 -0.30
C THR A 318 3.10 10.17 -0.07
N ASN A 319 3.78 10.79 0.89
CA ASN A 319 5.11 10.37 1.31
C ASN A 319 5.01 9.61 2.63
N PHE A 320 5.46 8.36 2.65
CA PHE A 320 5.44 7.51 3.83
C PHE A 320 6.75 6.73 3.93
N ASP A 321 7.60 7.13 4.87
CA ASP A 321 8.88 6.49 5.13
C ASP A 321 8.87 5.99 6.59
N PRO A 322 8.59 4.71 6.83
CA PRO A 322 8.51 4.19 8.20
C PRO A 322 9.88 3.98 8.84
N GLU A 323 10.96 3.85 8.04
CA GLU A 323 12.26 3.37 8.49
C GLU A 323 13.08 4.49 9.14
N GLY A 324 13.39 4.35 10.42
CA GLY A 324 14.19 5.34 11.17
C GLY A 324 13.50 6.70 11.36
N THR A 325 12.15 6.76 11.21
CA THR A 325 11.37 8.00 11.31
C THR A 325 10.15 7.85 12.22
N ASN A 326 9.50 8.99 12.49
CA ASN A 326 8.25 9.03 13.23
C ASN A 326 6.99 9.00 12.33
N ALA A 327 7.10 8.51 11.08
CA ALA A 327 5.97 8.47 10.15
C ALA A 327 4.79 7.63 10.67
N ILE A 328 5.07 6.50 11.33
CA ILE A 328 4.03 5.65 11.93
C ILE A 328 3.37 6.35 13.13
N PRO A 329 4.08 6.82 14.19
CA PRO A 329 3.49 7.59 15.28
C PRO A 329 2.65 8.79 14.81
N VAL A 330 3.17 9.55 13.85
CA VAL A 330 2.45 10.71 13.28
C VAL A 330 1.16 10.27 12.58
N LEU A 331 1.16 9.15 11.86
CA LEU A 331 -0.04 8.64 11.21
C LEU A 331 -1.13 8.24 12.22
N PHE A 332 -0.75 7.61 13.34
CA PHE A 332 -1.68 7.31 14.43
C PHE A 332 -2.25 8.57 15.07
N ASP A 333 -1.41 9.58 15.35
CA ASP A 333 -1.85 10.88 15.90
C ASP A 333 -2.81 11.60 14.94
N ASP A 334 -2.54 11.57 13.63
CA ASP A 334 -3.43 12.17 12.62
C ASP A 334 -4.76 11.41 12.51
N TYR A 335 -4.74 10.09 12.67
CA TYR A 335 -5.96 9.28 12.69
C TYR A 335 -6.79 9.54 13.95
N GLN A 336 -6.16 9.71 15.13
CA GLN A 336 -6.86 10.15 16.36
C GLN A 336 -7.50 11.53 16.21
N LYS A 337 -6.79 12.49 15.59
CA LYS A 337 -7.35 13.82 15.29
C LYS A 337 -8.56 13.74 14.34
N ALA A 338 -8.49 12.85 13.35
CA ALA A 338 -9.60 12.64 12.42
C ALA A 338 -10.81 11.99 13.10
N ALA A 339 -10.57 11.04 14.02
CA ALA A 339 -11.61 10.48 14.88
C ALA A 339 -12.24 11.54 15.81
N ASP A 340 -11.41 12.39 16.42
CA ASP A 340 -11.90 13.50 17.24
C ASP A 340 -12.79 14.45 16.43
N ALA A 341 -12.37 14.80 15.20
CA ALA A 341 -13.19 15.61 14.30
C ALA A 341 -14.54 14.94 13.97
N PHE A 342 -14.57 13.61 13.81
CA PHE A 342 -15.80 12.86 13.58
C PHE A 342 -16.76 12.90 14.79
N PHE A 343 -16.27 12.56 15.98
CA PHE A 343 -17.09 12.48 17.17
C PHE A 343 -17.53 13.84 17.71
N ASN A 344 -16.70 14.87 17.57
CA ASN A 344 -16.93 16.21 18.13
C ASN A 344 -17.37 17.24 17.06
N LYS A 345 -17.75 16.78 15.85
CA LYS A 345 -18.22 17.64 14.76
C LYS A 345 -17.21 18.74 14.37
N GLY A 346 -15.94 18.36 14.29
CA GLY A 346 -14.86 19.25 13.90
C GLY A 346 -14.72 19.42 12.38
N ASP A 347 -13.48 19.33 11.87
CA ASP A 347 -13.20 19.43 10.44
C ASP A 347 -13.92 18.33 9.63
N VAL A 348 -14.77 18.74 8.70
CA VAL A 348 -15.66 17.84 7.96
C VAL A 348 -14.88 16.88 7.06
N ASP A 349 -13.76 17.33 6.47
CA ASP A 349 -12.99 16.49 5.55
C ASP A 349 -12.14 15.48 6.31
N LEU A 350 -11.59 15.86 7.47
CA LEU A 350 -10.92 14.92 8.37
C LEU A 350 -11.88 13.87 8.93
N ALA A 351 -13.07 14.32 9.40
CA ALA A 351 -14.12 13.42 9.89
C ALA A 351 -14.52 12.39 8.83
N ARG A 352 -14.69 12.84 7.60
CA ARG A 352 -15.06 11.96 6.48
C ARG A 352 -13.92 11.03 6.05
N ALA A 353 -12.67 11.49 6.10
CA ALA A 353 -11.50 10.65 5.88
C ALA A 353 -11.42 9.50 6.90
N PHE A 354 -11.69 9.80 8.18
CA PHE A 354 -11.80 8.79 9.24
C PHE A 354 -12.91 7.78 8.95
N GLU A 355 -14.13 8.26 8.69
CA GLU A 355 -15.31 7.43 8.44
C GLU A 355 -15.11 6.48 7.25
N LEU A 356 -14.62 6.98 6.10
CA LEU A 356 -14.35 6.17 4.93
C LEU A 356 -13.16 5.22 5.09
N SER A 357 -12.23 5.53 5.97
CA SER A 357 -11.11 4.64 6.29
C SER A 357 -11.50 3.53 7.26
N HIS A 358 -12.52 3.74 8.08
CA HIS A 358 -12.94 2.78 9.08
C HIS A 358 -13.58 1.53 8.47
N ILE A 359 -13.39 0.38 9.13
CA ILE A 359 -13.92 -0.93 8.75
C ILE A 359 -14.84 -1.41 9.87
N GLY A 360 -16.06 -1.78 9.51
CA GLY A 360 -17.07 -2.23 10.48
C GLY A 360 -17.67 -1.11 11.32
N GLU A 361 -17.98 -1.40 12.58
CA GLU A 361 -18.60 -0.46 13.52
C GLU A 361 -17.61 0.58 14.01
N ILE A 362 -17.96 1.86 13.87
CA ILE A 362 -17.11 2.96 14.33
C ILE A 362 -17.13 3.05 15.86
N LYS A 363 -15.96 2.89 16.46
CA LYS A 363 -15.77 2.99 17.91
C LYS A 363 -14.85 4.15 18.27
N LYS A 364 -15.04 4.67 19.48
CA LYS A 364 -14.15 5.71 20.04
C LYS A 364 -12.74 5.13 20.15
N LEU A 365 -11.75 5.86 19.65
CA LEU A 365 -10.35 5.46 19.72
C LEU A 365 -9.79 5.71 21.13
N PRO A 366 -8.72 4.98 21.51
CA PRO A 366 -7.97 5.26 22.72
C PRO A 366 -7.45 6.70 22.76
N GLU A 367 -7.44 7.32 23.95
CA GLU A 367 -6.95 8.70 24.11
C GLU A 367 -5.41 8.78 24.22
N ILE A 368 -4.77 7.64 24.54
CA ILE A 368 -3.31 7.57 24.66
C ILE A 368 -2.66 7.67 23.28
N ARG A 369 -1.70 8.58 23.14
CA ARG A 369 -0.94 8.73 21.90
C ARG A 369 -0.09 7.50 21.63
N PHE A 370 0.07 7.16 20.34
CA PHE A 370 0.89 6.02 19.93
C PHE A 370 2.34 6.11 20.42
N SER A 371 2.94 7.29 20.45
CA SER A 371 4.29 7.49 21.00
C SER A 371 4.42 7.13 22.49
N VAL A 372 3.37 7.36 23.28
CA VAL A 372 3.33 6.93 24.69
C VAL A 372 3.17 5.41 24.79
N LEU A 373 2.31 4.82 24.01
CA LEU A 373 2.17 3.36 23.91
C LEU A 373 3.48 2.69 23.48
N ALA A 374 4.20 3.28 22.52
CA ALA A 374 5.51 2.81 22.08
C ALA A 374 6.57 2.86 23.20
N GLN A 375 6.45 3.78 24.17
CA GLN A 375 7.25 3.75 25.38
C GLN A 375 6.80 2.63 26.32
N TRP A 376 5.48 2.48 26.53
CA TRP A 376 4.95 1.47 27.44
C TRP A 376 5.32 0.04 27.04
N VAL A 377 5.29 -0.28 25.75
CA VAL A 377 5.67 -1.63 25.27
C VAL A 377 7.16 -1.96 25.47
N GLN A 378 8.01 -0.97 25.81
CA GLN A 378 9.42 -1.14 26.15
C GLN A 378 9.66 -1.21 27.67
N MET A 379 8.64 -0.88 28.48
CA MET A 379 8.76 -0.93 29.93
C MET A 379 8.29 -2.29 30.46
N PRO A 380 8.95 -2.86 31.47
CA PRO A 380 8.44 -4.04 32.16
C PRO A 380 7.07 -3.84 32.79
N ASN A 381 6.31 -4.91 32.92
CA ASN A 381 5.05 -4.97 33.68
C ASN A 381 3.92 -3.98 33.27
N MET A 382 3.98 -3.45 32.03
CA MET A 382 2.95 -2.53 31.52
C MET A 382 1.74 -3.22 30.87
N GLU A 383 1.71 -4.53 30.75
CA GLU A 383 0.64 -5.28 30.07
C GLU A 383 -0.76 -5.04 30.70
N LEU A 384 -0.81 -4.96 32.02
CA LEU A 384 -2.07 -4.68 32.73
C LEU A 384 -2.59 -3.28 32.43
N GLU A 385 -1.71 -2.28 32.34
CA GLU A 385 -2.10 -0.91 32.04
C GLU A 385 -2.50 -0.76 30.58
N ILE A 386 -1.78 -1.40 29.65
CA ILE A 386 -2.14 -1.49 28.21
C ILE A 386 -3.56 -2.06 28.08
N LYS A 387 -3.85 -3.17 28.77
CA LYS A 387 -5.18 -3.79 28.75
C LYS A 387 -6.26 -2.92 29.38
N LYS A 388 -5.97 -2.30 30.50
CA LYS A 388 -6.92 -1.39 31.18
C LYS A 388 -7.32 -0.18 30.32
N GLN A 389 -6.40 0.28 29.48
CA GLN A 389 -6.63 1.38 28.53
C GLN A 389 -7.22 0.91 27.19
N GLY A 390 -7.44 -0.41 26.98
CA GLY A 390 -7.96 -0.97 25.73
C GLY A 390 -7.03 -0.81 24.55
N LEU A 391 -5.72 -0.91 24.78
CA LEU A 391 -4.67 -0.63 23.79
C LEU A 391 -4.04 -1.90 23.19
N GLU A 392 -4.55 -3.10 23.51
CA GLU A 392 -3.95 -4.36 23.10
C GLU A 392 -3.76 -4.46 21.57
N ASP A 393 -4.77 -4.01 20.82
CA ASP A 393 -4.73 -4.04 19.34
C ASP A 393 -3.65 -3.12 18.77
N TRP A 394 -3.40 -1.98 19.40
CA TRP A 394 -2.37 -1.04 18.97
C TRP A 394 -0.98 -1.42 19.49
N ALA A 395 -0.90 -2.10 20.64
CA ALA A 395 0.37 -2.49 21.26
C ALA A 395 1.21 -3.41 20.37
N GLN A 396 0.59 -4.30 19.58
CA GLN A 396 1.31 -5.12 18.63
C GLN A 396 2.05 -4.28 17.57
N TYR A 397 1.40 -3.23 17.05
CA TYR A 397 2.02 -2.32 16.08
C TYR A 397 3.10 -1.44 16.72
N ALA A 398 2.89 -1.05 17.98
CA ALA A 398 3.90 -0.31 18.73
C ALA A 398 5.18 -1.15 18.95
N ARG A 399 5.04 -2.45 19.30
CA ARG A 399 6.19 -3.37 19.41
C ARG A 399 6.92 -3.52 18.08
N ILE A 400 6.19 -3.74 16.98
CA ILE A 400 6.77 -3.86 15.63
C ILE A 400 7.51 -2.56 15.26
N TRP A 401 6.91 -1.40 15.53
CA TRP A 401 7.56 -0.12 15.25
C TRP A 401 8.85 0.05 16.04
N VAL A 402 8.83 -0.20 17.35
CA VAL A 402 10.03 -0.12 18.20
C VAL A 402 11.12 -1.06 17.73
N GLU A 403 10.78 -2.30 17.42
CA GLU A 403 11.74 -3.32 17.01
C GLU A 403 12.41 -3.00 15.68
N LYS A 404 11.61 -2.59 14.68
CA LYS A 404 12.06 -2.57 13.27
C LYS A 404 12.26 -1.17 12.70
N PHE A 405 11.53 -0.17 13.18
CA PHE A 405 11.40 1.11 12.47
C PHE A 405 11.75 2.33 13.31
N ALA A 406 11.69 2.25 14.63
CA ALA A 406 11.94 3.39 15.49
C ALA A 406 13.36 3.92 15.35
N PRO A 407 13.56 5.24 15.39
CA PRO A 407 14.89 5.83 15.55
C PRO A 407 15.55 5.34 16.85
N GLU A 408 16.87 5.21 16.85
CA GLU A 408 17.62 4.74 18.03
C GLU A 408 17.42 5.59 19.30
N GLN A 409 17.12 6.86 19.13
CA GLN A 409 16.77 7.73 20.24
C GLN A 409 15.48 7.36 20.95
N ASP A 410 14.51 6.73 20.23
CA ASP A 410 13.20 6.35 20.78
C ASP A 410 13.21 4.92 21.37
N LYS A 411 14.31 4.19 21.23
CA LYS A 411 14.50 2.85 21.82
C LYS A 411 15.20 2.96 23.16
N PHE A 412 14.77 2.18 24.13
CA PHE A 412 15.47 2.07 25.42
C PHE A 412 15.26 0.66 26.03
N SER A 413 16.13 0.31 26.94
CA SER A 413 16.00 -0.88 27.77
C SER A 413 16.55 -0.60 29.15
N VAL A 414 15.88 -1.14 30.16
CA VAL A 414 16.38 -1.06 31.54
C VAL A 414 17.64 -1.93 31.65
N GLN A 415 18.71 -1.33 32.14
CA GLN A 415 20.02 -2.00 32.26
C GLN A 415 20.07 -2.84 33.54
N GLU A 416 20.57 -4.09 33.44
CA GLU A 416 20.73 -4.98 34.62
C GLU A 416 21.78 -4.43 35.59
N ASN A 417 22.88 -3.89 35.07
CA ASN A 417 23.94 -3.27 35.85
C ASN A 417 23.82 -1.74 35.81
N LEU A 418 24.46 -1.05 36.76
CA LEU A 418 24.52 0.42 36.74
C LEU A 418 25.19 0.89 35.47
N PRO A 419 24.52 1.74 34.63
CA PRO A 419 25.12 2.30 33.42
C PRO A 419 26.34 3.17 33.74
N LYS A 420 27.35 3.14 32.89
CA LYS A 420 28.54 4.02 33.05
C LYS A 420 28.18 5.50 33.01
N GLU A 421 27.13 5.85 32.28
CA GLU A 421 26.61 7.21 32.15
C GLU A 421 26.17 7.77 33.52
N ALA A 422 25.81 6.93 34.47
CA ALA A 422 25.47 7.32 35.84
C ALA A 422 26.66 7.92 36.62
N GLU A 423 27.90 7.66 36.22
CA GLU A 423 29.10 8.26 36.81
C GLU A 423 29.12 9.80 36.63
N SER A 424 28.39 10.31 35.64
CA SER A 424 28.31 11.77 35.37
C SER A 424 27.34 12.52 36.28
N LEU A 425 26.59 11.83 37.16
CA LEU A 425 25.58 12.44 38.04
C LEU A 425 26.24 13.35 39.09
N SER A 426 25.65 14.55 39.24
CA SER A 426 26.03 15.47 40.29
C SER A 426 25.56 15.01 41.69
N GLU A 427 26.16 15.45 42.75
CA GLU A 427 25.76 15.15 44.11
C GLU A 427 24.29 15.45 44.42
N LYS A 428 23.73 16.52 43.86
CA LYS A 428 22.31 16.87 43.97
C LYS A 428 21.42 15.84 43.26
N GLN A 429 21.86 15.31 42.13
CA GLN A 429 21.12 14.27 41.38
C GLN A 429 21.15 12.93 42.16
N LYS A 430 22.27 12.57 42.75
CA LYS A 430 22.39 11.41 43.66
C LYS A 430 21.50 11.54 44.88
N GLU A 431 21.50 12.75 45.52
CA GLU A 431 20.58 13.04 46.65
C GLU A 431 19.11 12.90 46.24
N LEU A 432 18.74 13.37 45.02
CA LEU A 432 17.40 13.20 44.46
C LEU A 432 17.03 11.71 44.35
N LEU A 433 17.90 10.88 43.77
CA LEU A 433 17.64 9.46 43.63
C LEU A 433 17.44 8.76 44.99
N GLY A 434 18.22 9.12 46.00
CA GLY A 434 18.04 8.63 47.36
C GLY A 434 16.72 9.07 47.99
N LYS A 435 16.22 10.29 47.69
CA LYS A 435 14.89 10.76 48.14
C LYS A 435 13.77 10.00 47.41
N ILE A 436 13.89 9.76 46.11
CA ILE A 436 12.93 8.98 45.30
C ILE A 436 12.84 7.55 45.86
N ALA A 437 13.97 6.91 46.19
CA ALA A 437 14.00 5.55 46.73
C ALA A 437 13.17 5.44 48.03
N LYS A 438 13.18 6.47 48.89
CA LYS A 438 12.39 6.52 50.15
C LYS A 438 10.88 6.68 49.90
N GLU A 439 10.49 7.33 48.80
CA GLU A 439 9.07 7.53 48.47
C GLU A 439 8.41 6.26 47.89
N LEU A 440 9.18 5.25 47.47
CA LEU A 440 8.65 4.02 46.88
C LEU A 440 7.87 3.14 47.86
N ASP A 441 7.95 3.38 49.17
CA ASP A 441 7.15 2.66 50.16
C ASP A 441 5.70 3.12 50.22
N LYS A 442 5.40 4.27 49.60
CA LYS A 442 4.04 4.81 49.47
C LYS A 442 3.39 4.31 48.17
N THR A 443 2.08 4.37 48.13
CA THR A 443 1.31 4.08 46.90
C THR A 443 1.16 5.35 46.09
N TRP A 444 1.51 5.29 44.82
CA TRP A 444 1.46 6.41 43.88
C TRP A 444 0.70 6.03 42.61
N THR A 445 -0.01 7.01 42.07
CA THR A 445 -0.34 6.98 40.62
C THR A 445 0.83 7.53 39.84
N GLY A 446 0.95 7.17 38.54
CA GLY A 446 2.06 7.65 37.69
C GLY A 446 2.15 9.18 37.63
N ASP A 447 1.01 9.87 37.53
CA ASP A 447 1.00 11.34 37.40
C ASP A 447 1.28 12.05 38.70
N GLU A 448 0.76 11.55 39.83
CA GLU A 448 1.10 12.09 41.14
C GLU A 448 2.59 11.92 41.45
N PHE A 449 3.16 10.77 41.14
CA PHE A 449 4.57 10.53 41.38
C PHE A 449 5.47 11.35 40.42
N GLN A 450 5.06 11.55 39.18
CA GLN A 450 5.78 12.43 38.25
C GLN A 450 5.89 13.86 38.79
N THR A 451 4.78 14.39 39.34
CA THR A 451 4.75 15.70 39.97
C THR A 451 5.65 15.74 41.22
N LYS A 452 5.56 14.70 42.08
CA LYS A 452 6.37 14.61 43.30
C LYS A 452 7.88 14.57 42.95
N ILE A 453 8.29 13.82 41.94
CA ILE A 453 9.69 13.76 41.48
C ILE A 453 10.16 15.15 41.02
N TYR A 454 9.34 15.86 40.24
CA TYR A 454 9.66 17.21 39.78
C TYR A 454 9.85 18.19 40.94
N ASP A 455 8.94 18.14 41.94
CA ASP A 455 9.01 19.01 43.11
C ASP A 455 10.26 18.74 43.96
N MET A 456 10.59 17.47 44.18
CA MET A 456 11.83 17.08 44.88
C MET A 456 13.10 17.58 44.16
N GLY A 457 13.13 17.51 42.81
CA GLY A 457 14.21 18.08 42.04
C GLY A 457 14.34 19.59 42.19
N LYS A 458 13.21 20.29 42.15
CA LYS A 458 13.13 21.73 42.35
C LYS A 458 13.60 22.17 43.77
N GLU A 459 13.25 21.40 44.80
CA GLU A 459 13.72 21.64 46.18
C GLU A 459 15.24 21.56 46.30
N LEU A 460 15.88 20.72 45.51
CA LEU A 460 17.34 20.58 45.42
C LEU A 460 18.00 21.59 44.46
N GLY A 461 17.19 22.45 43.81
CA GLY A 461 17.68 23.47 42.86
C GLY A 461 18.09 22.86 41.50
N LEU A 462 17.52 21.70 41.15
CA LEU A 462 17.67 21.07 39.80
C LEU A 462 16.55 21.60 38.90
N ASN A 463 16.89 21.81 37.61
CA ASN A 463 15.88 22.05 36.59
C ASN A 463 15.22 20.73 36.16
N GLY A 464 14.13 20.81 35.39
CA GLY A 464 13.37 19.62 35.00
C GLY A 464 14.21 18.63 34.18
N LYS A 465 15.11 19.10 33.29
CA LYS A 465 15.99 18.23 32.50
C LYS A 465 16.96 17.48 33.43
N GLU A 466 17.60 18.17 34.35
CA GLU A 466 18.57 17.59 35.31
C GLU A 466 17.86 16.57 36.24
N THR A 467 16.65 16.88 36.68
CA THR A 467 15.82 16.03 37.53
C THR A 467 15.54 14.68 36.86
N PHE A 468 15.03 14.69 35.67
CA PHE A 468 14.66 13.44 34.97
C PHE A 468 15.86 12.71 34.37
N ALA A 469 16.90 13.42 33.93
CA ALA A 469 18.13 12.80 33.47
C ALA A 469 18.79 11.94 34.55
N ALA A 470 18.69 12.30 35.84
CA ALA A 470 19.22 11.46 36.92
C ALA A 470 18.64 10.05 36.90
N ILE A 471 17.33 9.96 36.70
CA ILE A 471 16.59 8.68 36.64
C ILE A 471 16.98 7.89 35.40
N TYR A 472 17.00 8.53 34.24
CA TYR A 472 17.30 7.85 32.98
C TYR A 472 18.74 7.38 32.90
N LEU A 473 19.71 8.20 33.32
CA LEU A 473 21.12 7.81 33.34
C LEU A 473 21.37 6.61 34.27
N SER A 474 20.63 6.53 35.39
CA SER A 474 20.78 5.42 36.33
C SER A 474 20.07 4.12 35.91
N LEU A 475 18.98 4.20 35.12
CA LEU A 475 18.15 3.05 34.75
C LEU A 475 18.40 2.54 33.33
N ILE A 476 18.59 3.46 32.36
CA ILE A 476 18.64 3.12 30.92
C ILE A 476 19.89 3.65 30.20
N GLY A 477 20.81 4.36 30.90
CA GLY A 477 22.05 4.89 30.33
C GLY A 477 21.84 6.01 29.29
N LYS A 478 20.70 6.73 29.33
CA LYS A 478 20.39 7.85 28.45
C LYS A 478 20.04 9.08 29.28
N ASP A 479 20.13 10.29 28.71
CA ASP A 479 19.75 11.54 29.40
C ASP A 479 18.25 11.86 29.24
N HIS A 480 17.51 11.06 28.49
CA HIS A 480 16.08 11.17 28.23
C HIS A 480 15.43 9.78 28.12
N GLY A 481 14.10 9.74 28.25
CA GLY A 481 13.36 8.47 28.22
C GLY A 481 11.84 8.69 28.33
N PRO A 482 11.08 7.64 28.70
CA PRO A 482 9.65 7.72 28.91
C PRO A 482 9.32 8.57 30.15
N LYS A 483 8.02 8.78 30.46
CA LYS A 483 7.63 9.41 31.74
C LYS A 483 8.30 8.67 32.91
N ALA A 484 9.19 9.34 33.63
CA ALA A 484 10.06 8.76 34.63
C ALA A 484 9.34 8.01 35.74
N ALA A 485 8.23 8.58 36.23
CA ALA A 485 7.42 7.93 37.27
C ALA A 485 6.82 6.60 36.76
N TRP A 486 6.33 6.55 35.54
CA TRP A 486 5.80 5.32 34.94
C TRP A 486 6.88 4.25 34.79
N LEU A 487 8.09 4.65 34.34
CA LEU A 487 9.24 3.75 34.26
C LEU A 487 9.59 3.18 35.64
N ILE A 488 9.68 4.02 36.66
CA ILE A 488 10.00 3.59 38.02
C ILE A 488 8.92 2.63 38.55
N LEU A 489 7.64 2.99 38.41
CA LEU A 489 6.52 2.20 38.92
C LEU A 489 6.31 0.87 38.17
N SER A 490 6.83 0.75 36.95
CA SER A 490 6.82 -0.51 36.16
C SER A 490 7.86 -1.50 36.60
N LEU A 491 8.83 -1.09 37.41
CA LEU A 491 9.97 -1.90 37.85
C LEU A 491 9.76 -2.44 39.28
N ASP A 492 10.52 -3.46 39.63
CA ASP A 492 10.55 -3.96 41.00
C ASP A 492 11.10 -2.90 41.95
N LYS A 493 10.41 -2.68 43.09
CA LYS A 493 10.75 -1.65 44.08
C LYS A 493 12.14 -1.86 44.67
N GLU A 494 12.51 -3.08 45.00
CA GLU A 494 13.82 -3.39 45.60
C GLU A 494 14.95 -3.21 44.58
N PHE A 495 14.68 -3.52 43.29
CA PHE A 495 15.61 -3.21 42.21
C PHE A 495 15.88 -1.71 42.12
N ILE A 496 14.83 -0.86 42.15
CA ILE A 496 14.97 0.59 42.08
C ILE A 496 15.70 1.13 43.29
N LYS A 497 15.33 0.72 44.51
CA LYS A 497 15.99 1.13 45.76
C LYS A 497 17.49 0.80 45.72
N LYS A 498 17.83 -0.43 45.31
CA LYS A 498 19.20 -0.85 45.17
C LYS A 498 19.93 0.03 44.13
N ARG A 499 19.37 0.19 42.94
CA ARG A 499 19.96 0.95 41.84
C ARG A 499 20.23 2.42 42.19
N PHE A 500 19.28 3.08 42.86
CA PHE A 500 19.41 4.48 43.24
C PHE A 500 20.35 4.72 44.45
N ASN A 501 20.70 3.66 45.20
CA ASN A 501 21.72 3.71 46.25
C ASN A 501 23.12 3.26 45.79
N GLU A 502 23.25 2.70 44.58
CA GLU A 502 24.53 2.31 43.97
C GLU A 502 25.25 3.49 43.27
N VAL A 503 24.58 4.62 43.11
CA VAL A 503 25.05 5.80 42.33
C VAL A 503 26.04 6.68 43.11
#